data_e0a1e5a9c33978caf588fc2021f0cd7f
#
_entry.id   e0a1e5a9c33978caf588fc2021f0cd7f
#
_cell.length_a   1.000
_cell.length_b   1.000
_cell.length_c   1.000
_cell.angle_alpha   90.00
_cell.angle_beta   90.00
_cell.angle_gamma   90.00
#
_symmetry.space_group_name_H-M   'P 1'
#
loop_
_entity.id
_entity.type
_entity.pdbx_description
1 polymer ?
#
loop_
_entity_poly.entity_id
_entity_poly.type
_entity_poly.pdbx_seq_one_letter_code
_entity_poly.pdbx_strand_id
1 'polypeptide(L)'
;EGKKIMIDGQQRVTALMTAIMGMDIINADFQKKRVKIAFNPLANPENDEERFKVQDNAILKDKRWIADIAEVFKPTFDMWQFVNDYCEENQEIKGSALNKILMQLLDIKNRQIGVIMLDKELTIDEVTEIFIRINSQGAKLNQADFAMSKIAANVTYGGNMLRKAIDYFSHLSVQPEWYSDMIKDEEFMNSIFASKLKWLKDDREEIFDPDYNDILRIAFMYKFGRAKMKDLVSLLGGRDFETREYKEEIAENSFGQLTSGVIDFMNEYTFSNFVLAIKSAGFIASKLINSQMTLDFAYTLYLLLNA
;
A
#
# COMPACT_ATOMS: atom_id res chain seq x y z
N GLU A 1 15.55 -12.18 -20.79
CA GLU A 1 15.51 -12.51 -19.35
C GLU A 1 14.15 -12.11 -18.79
N GLY A 2 13.46 -13.07 -18.14
CA GLY A 2 12.16 -12.81 -17.53
C GLY A 2 12.29 -11.81 -16.36
N LYS A 3 11.30 -10.96 -16.18
CA LYS A 3 11.23 -10.06 -15.02
C LYS A 3 11.04 -10.89 -13.74
N LYS A 4 11.76 -10.53 -12.67
CA LYS A 4 11.59 -11.11 -11.34
C LYS A 4 10.61 -10.25 -10.56
N ILE A 5 9.68 -10.88 -9.85
CA ILE A 5 8.69 -10.22 -9.02
C ILE A 5 9.06 -10.43 -7.56
N MET A 6 9.13 -9.36 -6.80
CA MET A 6 9.35 -9.42 -5.36
C MET A 6 8.02 -9.70 -4.66
N ILE A 7 7.93 -10.84 -3.98
CA ILE A 7 6.71 -11.29 -3.30
C ILE A 7 6.67 -10.74 -1.87
N ASP A 8 7.81 -10.76 -1.16
CA ASP A 8 7.95 -10.23 0.20
C ASP A 8 9.08 -9.20 0.30
N GLY A 9 9.01 -8.33 1.28
CA GLY A 9 10.01 -7.31 1.55
C GLY A 9 9.87 -6.02 0.73
N GLN A 10 8.82 -5.83 -0.05
CA GLN A 10 8.59 -4.63 -0.84
C GLN A 10 8.65 -3.36 0.03
N GLN A 11 7.97 -3.32 1.17
CA GLN A 11 8.00 -2.18 2.09
C GLN A 11 9.40 -1.91 2.63
N ARG A 12 10.15 -2.95 2.99
CA ARG A 12 11.54 -2.83 3.50
C ARG A 12 12.48 -2.27 2.44
N VAL A 13 12.37 -2.77 1.20
CA VAL A 13 13.17 -2.27 0.08
C VAL A 13 12.79 -0.83 -0.26
N THR A 14 11.50 -0.50 -0.30
CA THR A 14 11.02 0.88 -0.51
C THR A 14 11.56 1.83 0.57
N ALA A 15 11.52 1.43 1.85
CA ALA A 15 12.08 2.21 2.95
C ALA A 15 13.59 2.46 2.77
N LEU A 16 14.36 1.43 2.38
CA LEU A 16 15.80 1.57 2.10
C LEU A 16 16.06 2.48 0.89
N MET A 17 15.29 2.33 -0.19
CA MET A 17 15.41 3.19 -1.38
C MET A 17 15.12 4.65 -1.04
N THR A 18 14.09 4.90 -0.24
CA THR A 18 13.76 6.25 0.23
C THR A 18 14.86 6.82 1.11
N ALA A 19 15.35 6.06 2.08
CA ALA A 19 16.35 6.51 3.04
C ALA A 19 17.72 6.75 2.39
N ILE A 20 18.17 5.85 1.50
CA ILE A 20 19.54 5.86 0.94
C ILE A 20 19.59 6.59 -0.40
N MET A 21 18.63 6.33 -1.29
CA MET A 21 18.63 6.88 -2.65
C MET A 21 17.84 8.18 -2.77
N GLY A 22 17.11 8.57 -1.75
CA GLY A 22 16.30 9.76 -1.78
C GLY A 22 15.09 9.71 -2.69
N MET A 23 14.51 8.53 -2.90
CA MET A 23 13.33 8.37 -3.75
C MET A 23 12.06 8.82 -3.02
N ASP A 24 11.14 9.40 -3.78
CA ASP A 24 9.80 9.66 -3.29
C ASP A 24 9.02 8.36 -3.15
N ILE A 25 8.18 8.30 -2.14
CA ILE A 25 7.20 7.23 -1.95
C ILE A 25 5.79 7.76 -2.10
N ILE A 26 4.85 6.84 -2.33
CA ILE A 26 3.43 7.13 -2.21
C ILE A 26 3.03 6.76 -0.77
N ASN A 27 2.49 7.74 -0.02
CA ASN A 27 2.00 7.52 1.34
C ASN A 27 0.61 6.85 1.36
N ALA A 28 0.04 6.65 2.56
CA ALA A 28 -1.30 6.07 2.70
C ALA A 28 -2.41 6.92 2.07
N ASP A 29 -2.19 8.22 1.93
CA ASP A 29 -3.10 9.16 1.27
C ASP A 29 -2.79 9.30 -0.23
N PHE A 30 -2.10 8.35 -0.82
CA PHE A 30 -1.66 8.30 -2.22
C PHE A 30 -0.83 9.50 -2.71
N GLN A 31 -0.31 10.32 -1.79
CA GLN A 31 0.50 11.50 -2.12
C GLN A 31 1.96 11.11 -2.29
N LYS A 32 2.61 11.67 -3.30
CA LYS A 32 4.07 11.60 -3.40
C LYS A 32 4.70 12.38 -2.24
N LYS A 33 5.49 11.68 -1.45
CA LYS A 33 6.16 12.26 -0.28
C LYS A 33 7.60 11.81 -0.21
N ARG A 34 8.50 12.77 0.01
CA ARG A 34 9.89 12.50 0.35
C ARG A 34 10.00 12.32 1.87
N VAL A 35 10.27 11.10 2.32
CA VAL A 35 10.58 10.82 3.73
C VAL A 35 12.08 10.86 3.90
N LYS A 36 12.58 11.80 4.69
CA LYS A 36 13.99 11.96 4.99
C LYS A 36 14.32 11.30 6.32
N ILE A 37 15.41 10.55 6.33
CA ILE A 37 15.93 9.94 7.57
C ILE A 37 17.12 10.73 8.02
N ALA A 38 17.02 11.26 9.22
CA ALA A 38 18.12 11.97 9.88
C ALA A 38 18.99 11.02 10.69
N PHE A 39 20.26 11.34 10.84
CA PHE A 39 21.23 10.57 11.58
C PHE A 39 22.01 11.46 12.55
N ASN A 40 22.12 11.04 13.82
CA ASN A 40 22.91 11.72 14.82
C ASN A 40 24.19 10.91 15.12
N PRO A 41 25.36 11.36 14.63
CA PRO A 41 26.65 10.73 14.91
C PRO A 41 27.05 10.76 16.38
N LEU A 42 26.54 11.72 17.15
CA LEU A 42 26.87 11.93 18.56
C LEU A 42 25.99 11.12 19.52
N ALA A 43 24.89 10.57 19.04
CA ALA A 43 23.97 9.80 19.89
C ALA A 43 24.67 8.58 20.50
N ASN A 44 24.50 8.43 21.81
CA ASN A 44 24.98 7.27 22.55
C ASN A 44 23.84 6.26 22.79
N PRO A 45 23.84 5.10 22.11
CA PRO A 45 22.82 4.09 22.29
C PRO A 45 22.75 3.50 23.72
N GLU A 46 23.84 3.60 24.50
CA GLU A 46 23.85 3.14 25.89
C GLU A 46 22.98 4.03 26.80
N ASN A 47 22.68 5.27 26.35
CA ASN A 47 21.82 6.22 27.04
C ASN A 47 20.40 6.28 26.45
N ASP A 48 19.96 5.24 25.73
CA ASP A 48 18.68 5.22 25.02
C ASP A 48 18.52 6.33 23.95
N GLU A 49 19.61 6.91 23.46
CA GLU A 49 19.55 7.92 22.41
C GLU A 49 19.42 7.28 21.03
N GLU A 50 18.42 7.68 20.30
CA GLU A 50 18.20 7.19 18.93
C GLU A 50 19.16 7.82 17.94
N ARG A 51 19.85 6.98 17.18
CA ARG A 51 20.76 7.43 16.09
C ARG A 51 20.05 7.82 14.81
N PHE A 52 18.88 7.26 14.57
CA PHE A 52 18.09 7.49 13.35
C PHE A 52 16.68 7.94 13.71
N LYS A 53 16.22 9.00 13.04
CA LYS A 53 14.83 9.48 13.16
C LYS A 53 14.31 9.96 11.81
N VAL A 54 12.99 9.95 11.65
CA VAL A 54 12.38 10.70 10.55
C VAL A 54 12.59 12.18 10.80
N GLN A 55 13.07 12.89 9.79
CA GLN A 55 13.35 14.34 9.87
C GLN A 55 12.07 15.11 10.24
N ASP A 56 12.22 16.01 11.21
CA ASP A 56 11.20 16.96 11.62
C ASP A 56 11.81 18.37 11.81
N ASN A 57 10.98 19.33 12.19
CA ASN A 57 11.42 20.72 12.40
C ASN A 57 12.37 20.90 13.61
N ALA A 58 12.34 20.00 14.58
CA ALA A 58 13.26 20.04 15.72
C ALA A 58 14.64 19.57 15.30
N ILE A 59 14.72 18.47 14.54
CA ILE A 59 15.94 17.93 13.97
C ILE A 59 16.63 18.94 13.05
N LEU A 60 15.88 19.67 12.23
CA LEU A 60 16.44 20.70 11.34
C LEU A 60 17.13 21.85 12.08
N LYS A 61 16.79 22.08 13.35
CA LYS A 61 17.38 23.15 14.19
C LYS A 61 18.54 22.65 15.06
N ASP A 62 18.69 21.34 15.20
CA ASP A 62 19.72 20.74 16.03
C ASP A 62 20.92 20.33 15.16
N LYS A 63 22.02 21.05 15.27
CA LYS A 63 23.24 20.87 14.48
C LYS A 63 23.93 19.51 14.66
N ARG A 64 23.54 18.75 15.69
CA ARG A 64 24.05 17.39 15.91
C ARG A 64 23.51 16.39 14.88
N TRP A 65 22.39 16.72 14.22
CA TRP A 65 21.76 15.84 13.26
C TRP A 65 22.22 16.12 11.83
N ILE A 66 22.60 15.06 11.13
CA ILE A 66 22.64 15.04 9.68
C ILE A 66 21.20 14.89 9.22
N ALA A 67 20.64 15.95 8.64
CA ALA A 67 19.19 16.06 8.41
C ALA A 67 18.63 15.06 7.39
N ASP A 68 19.44 14.58 6.45
CA ASP A 68 19.06 13.59 5.44
C ASP A 68 20.26 12.70 5.09
N ILE A 69 20.22 11.44 5.48
CA ILE A 69 21.31 10.50 5.18
C ILE A 69 21.52 10.27 3.68
N ALA A 70 20.48 10.43 2.86
CA ALA A 70 20.61 10.26 1.42
C ALA A 70 21.64 11.19 0.79
N GLU A 71 21.87 12.38 1.39
CA GLU A 71 22.92 13.31 0.92
C GLU A 71 24.30 12.70 1.07
N VAL A 72 24.54 11.93 2.15
CA VAL A 72 25.83 11.27 2.42
C VAL A 72 26.10 10.14 1.41
N PHE A 73 25.04 9.53 0.88
CA PHE A 73 25.16 8.44 -0.11
C PHE A 73 25.34 8.92 -1.55
N LYS A 74 25.21 10.23 -1.82
CA LYS A 74 25.39 10.76 -3.18
C LYS A 74 26.84 10.59 -3.66
N PRO A 75 27.07 10.27 -4.93
CA PRO A 75 28.43 10.20 -5.50
C PRO A 75 29.21 11.54 -5.41
N THR A 76 28.48 12.65 -5.32
CA THR A 76 29.03 14.00 -5.22
C THR A 76 29.31 14.46 -3.79
N PHE A 77 29.09 13.59 -2.79
CA PHE A 77 29.28 13.93 -1.39
C PHE A 77 30.78 14.12 -1.07
N ASP A 78 31.13 15.30 -0.64
CA ASP A 78 32.51 15.64 -0.18
C ASP A 78 32.65 15.33 1.32
N MET A 79 33.16 14.14 1.60
CA MET A 79 33.38 13.68 2.98
C MET A 79 34.31 14.61 3.77
N TRP A 80 35.38 15.12 3.14
CA TRP A 80 36.36 15.91 3.83
C TRP A 80 35.80 17.29 4.24
N GLN A 81 35.14 17.97 3.31
CA GLN A 81 34.48 19.24 3.58
C GLN A 81 33.39 19.07 4.64
N PHE A 82 32.56 18.05 4.51
CA PHE A 82 31.46 17.76 5.44
C PHE A 82 31.97 17.53 6.87
N VAL A 83 33.02 16.73 7.03
CA VAL A 83 33.62 16.44 8.36
C VAL A 83 34.17 17.73 9.02
N ASN A 84 34.80 18.60 8.25
CA ASN A 84 35.30 19.88 8.77
C ASN A 84 34.13 20.77 9.23
N ASP A 85 33.15 21.01 8.37
CA ASP A 85 32.01 21.87 8.66
C ASP A 85 31.21 21.35 9.88
N TYR A 86 30.98 20.03 9.94
CA TYR A 86 30.28 19.43 11.08
C TYR A 86 31.03 19.56 12.40
N CYS A 87 32.38 19.40 12.39
CA CYS A 87 33.20 19.53 13.59
C CYS A 87 33.37 20.99 14.04
N GLU A 88 33.27 21.96 13.14
CA GLU A 88 33.25 23.37 13.51
C GLU A 88 31.97 23.70 14.32
N GLU A 89 30.86 23.11 13.95
CA GLU A 89 29.59 23.30 14.65
C GLU A 89 29.41 22.40 15.90
N ASN A 90 30.11 21.24 15.97
CA ASN A 90 30.04 20.25 17.03
C ASN A 90 31.43 19.91 17.58
N GLN A 91 31.97 20.78 18.40
CA GLN A 91 33.33 20.65 18.93
C GLN A 91 33.59 19.47 19.86
N GLU A 92 32.54 18.76 20.26
CA GLU A 92 32.57 17.55 21.10
C GLU A 92 33.08 16.31 20.36
N ILE A 93 33.09 16.30 19.02
CA ILE A 93 33.60 15.21 18.20
C ILE A 93 34.82 15.61 17.37
N LYS A 94 35.77 14.68 17.31
CA LYS A 94 36.95 14.85 16.45
C LYS A 94 36.66 14.35 15.04
N GLY A 95 37.20 15.01 14.01
CA GLY A 95 37.00 14.64 12.61
C GLY A 95 37.33 13.17 12.30
N SER A 96 38.37 12.60 12.93
CA SER A 96 38.70 11.19 12.76
C SER A 96 37.64 10.24 13.30
N ALA A 97 36.98 10.61 14.42
CA ALA A 97 35.88 9.81 14.98
C ALA A 97 34.62 9.94 14.11
N LEU A 98 34.24 11.14 13.68
CA LEU A 98 33.14 11.38 12.79
C LEU A 98 33.33 10.64 11.47
N ASN A 99 34.51 10.71 10.87
CA ASN A 99 34.82 10.00 9.63
C ASN A 99 34.61 8.49 9.78
N LYS A 100 35.07 7.89 10.89
CA LYS A 100 34.84 6.46 11.17
C LYS A 100 33.34 6.12 11.23
N ILE A 101 32.54 6.97 11.87
CA ILE A 101 31.07 6.77 11.98
C ILE A 101 30.40 6.87 10.61
N LEU A 102 30.77 7.86 9.80
CA LEU A 102 30.25 8.03 8.45
C LEU A 102 30.66 6.89 7.52
N MET A 103 31.87 6.38 7.66
CA MET A 103 32.31 5.19 6.90
C MET A 103 31.48 3.95 7.28
N GLN A 104 31.14 3.78 8.57
CA GLN A 104 30.23 2.71 9.00
C GLN A 104 28.82 2.89 8.45
N LEU A 105 28.30 4.12 8.38
CA LEU A 105 27.03 4.44 7.75
C LEU A 105 27.06 4.07 6.26
N LEU A 106 28.11 4.47 5.54
CA LEU A 106 28.27 4.17 4.12
C LEU A 106 28.43 2.68 3.84
N ASP A 107 28.99 1.91 4.79
CA ASP A 107 29.14 0.45 4.65
C ASP A 107 27.81 -0.31 4.68
N ILE A 108 26.71 0.35 5.03
CA ILE A 108 25.36 -0.25 4.97
C ILE A 108 25.06 -0.78 3.54
N LYS A 109 25.50 -0.06 2.50
CA LYS A 109 25.33 -0.48 1.10
C LYS A 109 26.03 -1.79 0.74
N ASN A 110 27.04 -2.19 1.52
CA ASN A 110 27.82 -3.41 1.30
C ASN A 110 27.28 -4.59 2.12
N ARG A 111 26.25 -4.39 2.95
CA ARG A 111 25.64 -5.46 3.74
C ARG A 111 24.89 -6.43 2.83
N GLN A 112 25.11 -7.71 3.07
CA GLN A 112 24.45 -8.77 2.31
C GLN A 112 22.99 -8.92 2.73
N ILE A 113 22.12 -9.07 1.74
CA ILE A 113 20.71 -9.38 1.91
C ILE A 113 20.48 -10.78 1.39
N GLY A 114 19.90 -11.66 2.22
CA GLY A 114 19.46 -12.99 1.79
C GLY A 114 18.25 -12.88 0.86
N VAL A 115 18.31 -13.51 -0.30
CA VAL A 115 17.19 -13.59 -1.25
C VAL A 115 16.84 -15.05 -1.46
N ILE A 116 15.61 -15.42 -1.18
CA ILE A 116 15.06 -16.74 -1.49
C ILE A 116 14.39 -16.64 -2.86
N MET A 117 14.90 -17.39 -3.82
CA MET A 117 14.29 -17.50 -5.14
C MET A 117 13.31 -18.66 -5.14
N LEU A 118 12.05 -18.38 -5.43
CA LEU A 118 11.04 -19.43 -5.65
C LEU A 118 11.16 -20.00 -7.06
N ASP A 119 10.84 -21.27 -7.19
CA ASP A 119 10.82 -21.93 -8.49
C ASP A 119 9.69 -21.35 -9.35
N LYS A 120 9.96 -21.17 -10.63
CA LYS A 120 9.01 -20.64 -11.62
C LYS A 120 7.86 -21.62 -11.94
N GLU A 121 8.04 -22.90 -11.62
CA GLU A 121 7.03 -23.95 -11.85
C GLU A 121 6.02 -24.03 -10.70
N LEU A 122 6.24 -23.30 -9.58
CA LEU A 122 5.28 -23.26 -8.47
C LEU A 122 3.97 -22.62 -8.92
N THR A 123 2.88 -23.26 -8.52
CA THR A 123 1.55 -22.70 -8.69
C THR A 123 1.35 -21.47 -7.80
N ILE A 124 0.40 -20.63 -8.16
CA ILE A 124 0.06 -19.43 -7.37
C ILE A 124 -0.37 -19.79 -5.94
N ASP A 125 -1.07 -20.90 -5.77
CA ASP A 125 -1.50 -21.36 -4.44
C ASP A 125 -0.30 -21.78 -3.59
N GLU A 126 0.68 -22.47 -4.14
CA GLU A 126 1.93 -22.82 -3.44
C GLU A 126 2.73 -21.58 -3.06
N VAL A 127 2.86 -20.63 -3.99
CA VAL A 127 3.52 -19.34 -3.71
C VAL A 127 2.79 -18.59 -2.59
N THR A 128 1.45 -18.60 -2.61
CA THR A 128 0.62 -17.95 -1.58
C THR A 128 0.81 -18.64 -0.22
N GLU A 129 0.86 -19.98 -0.17
CA GLU A 129 1.15 -20.70 1.08
C GLU A 129 2.54 -20.38 1.64
N ILE A 130 3.56 -20.34 0.78
CA ILE A 130 4.93 -19.97 1.17
C ILE A 130 4.93 -18.56 1.76
N PHE A 131 4.25 -17.62 1.09
CA PHE A 131 4.13 -16.24 1.55
C PHE A 131 3.45 -16.14 2.92
N ILE A 132 2.35 -16.91 3.13
CA ILE A 132 1.67 -16.99 4.43
C ILE A 132 2.63 -17.49 5.52
N ARG A 133 3.37 -18.56 5.25
CA ARG A 133 4.30 -19.14 6.23
C ARG A 133 5.43 -18.20 6.60
N ILE A 134 6.01 -17.51 5.63
CA ILE A 134 7.08 -16.52 5.86
C ILE A 134 6.57 -15.37 6.72
N ASN A 135 5.37 -14.87 6.45
CA ASN A 135 4.80 -13.73 7.16
C ASN A 135 4.09 -14.11 8.47
N SER A 136 3.86 -15.40 8.75
CA SER A 136 3.18 -15.85 9.97
C SER A 136 3.95 -15.53 11.26
N GLN A 137 5.26 -15.28 11.17
CA GLN A 137 6.12 -14.89 12.29
C GLN A 137 6.29 -13.36 12.42
N GLY A 138 5.72 -12.58 11.50
CA GLY A 138 5.75 -11.11 11.46
C GLY A 138 4.38 -10.46 11.68
N ALA A 139 4.17 -9.27 11.10
CA ALA A 139 2.88 -8.61 11.08
C ALA A 139 1.87 -9.50 10.34
N LYS A 140 0.73 -9.80 11.00
CA LYS A 140 -0.33 -10.61 10.38
C LYS A 140 -0.83 -9.89 9.14
N LEU A 141 -0.67 -10.49 7.97
CA LEU A 141 -1.28 -10.01 6.74
C LEU A 141 -2.79 -9.93 6.91
N ASN A 142 -3.34 -8.83 6.45
CA ASN A 142 -4.77 -8.65 6.36
C ASN A 142 -5.34 -9.65 5.32
N GLN A 143 -6.48 -10.25 5.59
CA GLN A 143 -7.13 -11.20 4.67
C GLN A 143 -7.52 -10.54 3.33
N ALA A 144 -7.72 -9.23 3.32
CA ALA A 144 -7.96 -8.47 2.10
C ALA A 144 -6.71 -8.39 1.21
N ASP A 145 -5.50 -8.31 1.79
CA ASP A 145 -4.24 -8.37 1.04
C ASP A 145 -4.11 -9.71 0.30
N PHE A 146 -4.54 -10.79 0.94
CA PHE A 146 -4.61 -12.11 0.30
C PHE A 146 -5.61 -12.16 -0.84
N ALA A 147 -6.81 -11.60 -0.61
CA ALA A 147 -7.81 -11.53 -1.66
C ALA A 147 -7.28 -10.73 -2.86
N MET A 148 -6.67 -9.57 -2.63
CA MET A 148 -6.06 -8.74 -3.66
C MET A 148 -4.92 -9.46 -4.40
N SER A 149 -4.10 -10.22 -3.69
CA SER A 149 -3.03 -11.02 -4.30
C SER A 149 -3.59 -12.14 -5.16
N LYS A 150 -4.60 -12.87 -4.69
CA LYS A 150 -5.30 -13.91 -5.48
C LYS A 150 -6.00 -13.33 -6.71
N ILE A 151 -6.66 -12.19 -6.55
CA ILE A 151 -7.30 -11.48 -7.65
C ILE A 151 -6.25 -11.11 -8.70
N ALA A 152 -5.15 -10.46 -8.29
CA ALA A 152 -4.08 -10.04 -9.20
C ALA A 152 -3.47 -11.19 -10.01
N ALA A 153 -3.32 -12.33 -9.36
CA ALA A 153 -2.68 -13.50 -9.94
C ALA A 153 -3.58 -14.24 -10.95
N ASN A 154 -4.88 -14.07 -10.88
CA ASN A 154 -5.81 -14.73 -11.76
C ASN A 154 -6.00 -13.94 -13.08
N VAL A 155 -5.26 -14.35 -14.10
CA VAL A 155 -5.37 -13.77 -15.46
C VAL A 155 -6.58 -14.33 -16.21
N THR A 156 -6.93 -15.58 -15.96
CA THR A 156 -7.98 -16.33 -16.68
C THR A 156 -9.36 -15.68 -16.55
N TYR A 157 -9.71 -15.20 -15.35
CA TYR A 157 -11.01 -14.57 -15.06
C TYR A 157 -10.91 -13.04 -14.98
N GLY A 158 -9.87 -12.44 -15.57
CA GLY A 158 -9.70 -10.99 -15.62
C GLY A 158 -9.33 -10.31 -14.29
N GLY A 159 -8.81 -11.08 -13.34
CA GLY A 159 -8.50 -10.60 -11.99
C GLY A 159 -7.48 -9.47 -11.97
N ASN A 160 -6.52 -9.44 -12.91
CA ASN A 160 -5.55 -8.34 -13.02
C ASN A 160 -6.25 -6.99 -13.28
N MET A 161 -7.28 -6.95 -14.15
CA MET A 161 -8.04 -5.74 -14.41
C MET A 161 -8.96 -5.38 -13.26
N LEU A 162 -9.60 -6.38 -12.63
CA LEU A 162 -10.40 -6.19 -11.42
C LEU A 162 -9.56 -5.58 -10.29
N ARG A 163 -8.35 -6.09 -10.07
CA ARG A 163 -7.44 -5.51 -9.09
C ARG A 163 -7.10 -4.05 -9.40
N LYS A 164 -6.70 -3.75 -10.63
CA LYS A 164 -6.43 -2.38 -11.05
C LYS A 164 -7.62 -1.46 -10.82
N ALA A 165 -8.83 -1.93 -11.11
CA ALA A 165 -10.06 -1.15 -10.91
C ALA A 165 -10.27 -0.79 -9.43
N ILE A 166 -10.09 -1.75 -8.52
CA ILE A 166 -10.19 -1.53 -7.08
C ILE A 166 -9.12 -0.54 -6.61
N ASP A 167 -7.85 -0.74 -7.00
CA ASP A 167 -6.74 0.13 -6.62
C ASP A 167 -6.95 1.56 -7.17
N TYR A 168 -7.40 1.71 -8.41
CA TYR A 168 -7.64 3.01 -9.03
C TYR A 168 -8.84 3.73 -8.42
N PHE A 169 -9.92 3.02 -8.08
CA PHE A 169 -11.04 3.63 -7.38
C PHE A 169 -10.59 4.20 -6.03
N SER A 170 -9.92 3.39 -5.20
CA SER A 170 -9.43 3.82 -3.89
C SER A 170 -8.46 5.00 -3.98
N HIS A 171 -7.65 5.05 -5.05
CA HIS A 171 -6.75 6.17 -5.26
C HIS A 171 -7.49 7.44 -5.69
N LEU A 172 -8.41 7.32 -6.64
CA LEU A 172 -9.14 8.46 -7.20
C LEU A 172 -10.16 9.06 -6.23
N SER A 173 -10.75 8.27 -5.32
CA SER A 173 -11.63 8.80 -4.27
C SER A 173 -10.91 9.77 -3.34
N VAL A 174 -9.62 9.53 -3.07
CA VAL A 174 -8.80 10.42 -2.23
C VAL A 174 -8.10 11.51 -3.05
N GLN A 175 -7.66 11.18 -4.27
CA GLN A 175 -6.90 12.09 -5.16
C GLN A 175 -7.42 12.08 -6.61
N PRO A 176 -8.49 12.80 -6.89
CA PRO A 176 -9.09 12.88 -8.24
C PRO A 176 -8.11 13.33 -9.34
N GLU A 177 -7.10 14.15 -9.00
CA GLU A 177 -6.10 14.68 -9.96
C GLU A 177 -5.27 13.57 -10.59
N TRP A 178 -5.12 12.43 -9.87
CA TRP A 178 -4.37 11.29 -10.36
C TRP A 178 -5.04 10.59 -11.57
N TYR A 179 -6.28 10.98 -11.91
CA TYR A 179 -6.94 10.52 -13.13
C TYR A 179 -6.08 10.74 -14.38
N SER A 180 -5.31 11.84 -14.40
CA SER A 180 -4.36 12.14 -15.48
C SER A 180 -3.22 11.12 -15.63
N ASP A 181 -2.87 10.40 -14.56
CA ASP A 181 -1.90 9.31 -14.59
C ASP A 181 -2.57 7.98 -14.94
N MET A 182 -3.77 7.72 -14.43
CA MET A 182 -4.53 6.50 -14.72
C MET A 182 -4.80 6.35 -16.23
N ILE A 183 -5.13 7.42 -16.93
CA ILE A 183 -5.41 7.37 -18.40
C ILE A 183 -4.18 6.97 -19.24
N LYS A 184 -2.97 6.97 -18.69
CA LYS A 184 -1.75 6.49 -19.35
C LYS A 184 -1.64 4.97 -19.35
N ASP A 185 -2.43 4.27 -18.55
CA ASP A 185 -2.55 2.82 -18.56
C ASP A 185 -3.50 2.40 -19.68
N GLU A 186 -2.97 2.27 -20.90
CA GLU A 186 -3.74 1.93 -22.11
C GLU A 186 -4.49 0.60 -21.98
N GLU A 187 -3.88 -0.39 -21.30
CA GLU A 187 -4.50 -1.69 -21.07
C GLU A 187 -5.75 -1.54 -20.20
N PHE A 188 -5.66 -0.77 -19.13
CA PHE A 188 -6.79 -0.51 -18.25
C PHE A 188 -7.88 0.32 -18.94
N MET A 189 -7.48 1.33 -19.72
CA MET A 189 -8.43 2.19 -20.44
C MET A 189 -9.29 1.44 -21.47
N ASN A 190 -8.82 0.29 -21.94
CA ASN A 190 -9.59 -0.61 -22.81
C ASN A 190 -10.48 -1.60 -22.03
N SER A 191 -10.46 -1.57 -20.70
CA SER A 191 -11.28 -2.45 -19.86
C SER A 191 -12.70 -1.90 -19.64
N ILE A 192 -13.61 -2.79 -19.20
CA ILE A 192 -14.98 -2.43 -18.82
C ILE A 192 -15.02 -1.46 -17.61
N PHE A 193 -13.96 -1.40 -16.83
CA PHE A 193 -13.89 -0.60 -15.61
C PHE A 193 -13.57 0.86 -15.87
N ALA A 194 -12.81 1.19 -16.91
CA ALA A 194 -12.36 2.56 -17.16
C ALA A 194 -13.53 3.57 -17.23
N SER A 195 -14.62 3.19 -17.89
CA SER A 195 -15.82 4.03 -17.99
C SER A 195 -16.53 4.24 -16.64
N LYS A 196 -16.38 3.28 -15.70
CA LYS A 196 -17.00 3.31 -14.37
C LYS A 196 -16.28 4.22 -13.39
N LEU A 197 -15.00 4.52 -13.65
CA LEU A 197 -14.16 5.39 -12.82
C LEU A 197 -14.10 6.83 -13.30
N LYS A 198 -14.66 7.11 -14.47
CA LYS A 198 -14.54 8.43 -15.11
C LYS A 198 -15.07 9.60 -14.27
N TRP A 199 -16.11 9.38 -13.49
CA TRP A 199 -16.74 10.41 -12.67
C TRP A 199 -15.86 10.84 -11.47
N LEU A 200 -14.98 9.95 -10.98
CA LEU A 200 -14.09 10.23 -9.86
C LEU A 200 -13.09 11.37 -10.13
N LYS A 201 -12.79 11.69 -11.39
CA LYS A 201 -11.94 12.85 -11.73
C LYS A 201 -12.51 14.18 -11.24
N ASP A 202 -13.84 14.25 -11.10
CA ASP A 202 -14.58 15.44 -10.69
C ASP A 202 -15.10 15.30 -9.23
N ASP A 203 -14.81 14.18 -8.56
CA ASP A 203 -15.22 13.95 -7.20
C ASP A 203 -14.55 14.92 -6.23
N ARG A 204 -15.34 15.41 -5.27
CA ARG A 204 -14.91 16.33 -4.20
C ARG A 204 -15.51 15.91 -2.86
N GLU A 205 -15.93 14.67 -2.79
CA GLU A 205 -16.56 14.13 -1.59
C GLU A 205 -15.47 13.64 -0.63
N GLU A 206 -15.60 13.96 0.66
CA GLU A 206 -14.63 13.62 1.70
C GLU A 206 -15.27 12.78 2.84
N ILE A 207 -16.51 12.34 2.68
CA ILE A 207 -17.22 11.59 3.73
C ILE A 207 -16.94 10.11 3.61
N PHE A 208 -16.87 9.60 2.39
CA PHE A 208 -16.67 8.19 2.12
C PHE A 208 -15.59 7.97 1.05
N ASP A 209 -14.36 7.82 1.50
CA ASP A 209 -13.18 7.48 0.69
C ASP A 209 -12.80 6.01 0.93
N PRO A 210 -13.46 5.06 0.26
CA PRO A 210 -13.27 3.64 0.51
C PRO A 210 -11.91 3.16 0.02
N ASP A 211 -11.20 2.43 0.87
CA ASP A 211 -10.00 1.70 0.48
C ASP A 211 -10.36 0.34 -0.16
N TYR A 212 -9.34 -0.40 -0.63
CA TYR A 212 -9.55 -1.71 -1.25
C TYR A 212 -10.20 -2.74 -0.28
N ASN A 213 -10.00 -2.61 1.05
CA ASN A 213 -10.65 -3.48 2.03
C ASN A 213 -12.15 -3.23 2.05
N ASP A 214 -12.55 -1.96 2.01
CA ASP A 214 -13.94 -1.55 2.04
C ASP A 214 -14.67 -2.01 0.77
N ILE A 215 -14.06 -1.78 -0.39
CA ILE A 215 -14.61 -2.20 -1.69
C ILE A 215 -14.81 -3.71 -1.73
N LEU A 216 -13.78 -4.48 -1.35
CA LEU A 216 -13.87 -5.94 -1.31
C LEU A 216 -14.93 -6.42 -0.32
N ARG A 217 -15.00 -5.82 0.86
CA ARG A 217 -15.96 -6.20 1.90
C ARG A 217 -17.39 -5.94 1.45
N ILE A 218 -17.66 -4.76 0.90
CA ILE A 218 -18.98 -4.37 0.40
C ILE A 218 -19.41 -5.28 -0.75
N ALA A 219 -18.55 -5.45 -1.76
CA ALA A 219 -18.85 -6.32 -2.91
C ALA A 219 -19.10 -7.77 -2.47
N PHE A 220 -18.31 -8.26 -1.50
CA PHE A 220 -18.47 -9.61 -0.97
C PHE A 220 -19.77 -9.77 -0.14
N MET A 221 -20.07 -8.83 0.74
CA MET A 221 -21.33 -8.84 1.49
C MET A 221 -22.54 -8.76 0.55
N TYR A 222 -22.48 -7.87 -0.43
CA TYR A 222 -23.57 -7.62 -1.36
C TYR A 222 -23.89 -8.82 -2.26
N LYS A 223 -22.87 -9.44 -2.87
CA LYS A 223 -23.10 -10.53 -3.83
C LYS A 223 -23.12 -11.93 -3.20
N PHE A 224 -22.43 -12.14 -2.11
CA PHE A 224 -22.28 -13.47 -1.50
C PHE A 224 -23.03 -13.63 -0.18
N GLY A 225 -23.58 -12.54 0.39
CA GLY A 225 -24.19 -12.56 1.71
C GLY A 225 -23.22 -12.95 2.84
N ARG A 226 -21.92 -12.72 2.65
CA ARG A 226 -20.85 -13.12 3.56
C ARG A 226 -19.92 -11.95 3.85
N ALA A 227 -19.41 -11.86 5.10
CA ALA A 227 -18.54 -10.75 5.54
C ALA A 227 -17.10 -11.17 5.85
N LYS A 228 -16.82 -12.47 6.02
CA LYS A 228 -15.50 -12.95 6.40
C LYS A 228 -14.58 -13.02 5.18
N MET A 229 -13.62 -12.10 5.07
CA MET A 229 -12.66 -12.05 3.96
C MET A 229 -11.90 -13.36 3.71
N LYS A 230 -11.69 -14.18 4.75
CA LYS A 230 -11.13 -15.52 4.60
C LYS A 230 -12.00 -16.41 3.69
N ASP A 231 -13.31 -16.25 3.74
CA ASP A 231 -14.22 -17.02 2.90
C ASP A 231 -14.11 -16.59 1.44
N LEU A 232 -13.93 -15.26 1.19
CA LEU A 232 -13.65 -14.75 -0.15
C LEU A 232 -12.38 -15.37 -0.73
N VAL A 233 -11.29 -15.37 0.03
CA VAL A 233 -10.01 -15.97 -0.38
C VAL A 233 -10.19 -17.45 -0.76
N SER A 234 -10.98 -18.18 0.03
CA SER A 234 -11.28 -19.59 -0.24
C SER A 234 -12.09 -19.78 -1.52
N LEU A 235 -13.15 -18.99 -1.72
CA LEU A 235 -13.99 -19.02 -2.91
C LEU A 235 -13.22 -18.67 -4.19
N LEU A 236 -12.39 -17.63 -4.15
CA LEU A 236 -11.53 -17.28 -5.27
C LEU A 236 -10.47 -18.36 -5.58
N GLY A 237 -10.16 -19.23 -4.64
CA GLY A 237 -9.36 -20.43 -4.85
C GLY A 237 -10.17 -21.64 -5.33
N GLY A 238 -11.48 -21.52 -5.53
CA GLY A 238 -12.34 -22.60 -5.98
C GLY A 238 -12.79 -23.56 -4.89
N ARG A 239 -12.65 -23.19 -3.60
CA ARG A 239 -13.02 -24.08 -2.50
C ARG A 239 -14.52 -24.20 -2.33
N ASP A 240 -15.01 -25.42 -2.42
CA ASP A 240 -16.36 -25.80 -2.03
C ASP A 240 -16.47 -25.89 -0.51
N PHE A 241 -17.42 -25.17 0.11
CA PHE A 241 -17.58 -25.18 1.57
C PHE A 241 -18.28 -26.43 2.12
N GLU A 242 -19.03 -27.14 1.27
CA GLU A 242 -19.73 -28.36 1.67
C GLU A 242 -18.83 -29.59 1.55
N THR A 243 -18.24 -29.78 0.36
CA THR A 243 -17.38 -30.94 0.09
C THR A 243 -15.93 -30.72 0.53
N ARG A 244 -15.52 -29.47 0.73
CA ARG A 244 -14.13 -29.01 0.99
C ARG A 244 -13.15 -29.30 -0.14
N GLU A 245 -13.63 -29.71 -1.29
CA GLU A 245 -12.85 -29.92 -2.51
C GLU A 245 -12.62 -28.60 -3.26
N TYR A 246 -11.67 -28.61 -4.17
CA TYR A 246 -11.40 -27.47 -5.05
C TYR A 246 -12.00 -27.75 -6.44
N LYS A 247 -12.82 -26.81 -6.93
CA LYS A 247 -13.51 -26.88 -8.22
C LYS A 247 -13.29 -25.57 -8.97
N GLU A 248 -12.85 -25.67 -10.21
CA GLU A 248 -12.59 -24.50 -11.06
C GLU A 248 -13.86 -23.66 -11.29
N GLU A 249 -15.01 -24.32 -11.46
CA GLU A 249 -16.32 -23.67 -11.61
C GLU A 249 -16.67 -22.73 -10.45
N ILE A 250 -16.27 -23.08 -9.22
CA ILE A 250 -16.49 -22.23 -8.04
C ILE A 250 -15.59 -20.98 -8.13
N ALA A 251 -14.36 -21.12 -8.57
CA ALA A 251 -13.47 -19.98 -8.77
C ALA A 251 -14.03 -19.04 -9.85
N GLU A 252 -14.38 -19.57 -11.02
CA GLU A 252 -14.97 -18.81 -12.12
C GLU A 252 -16.22 -18.04 -11.69
N ASN A 253 -17.17 -18.72 -11.06
CA ASN A 253 -18.41 -18.11 -10.57
C ASN A 253 -18.11 -17.03 -9.51
N SER A 254 -17.17 -17.29 -8.61
CA SER A 254 -16.78 -16.33 -7.56
C SER A 254 -16.13 -15.08 -8.13
N PHE A 255 -15.26 -15.23 -9.14
CA PHE A 255 -14.69 -14.08 -9.85
C PHE A 255 -15.78 -13.28 -10.58
N GLY A 256 -16.72 -13.94 -11.25
CA GLY A 256 -17.86 -13.30 -11.92
C GLY A 256 -18.73 -12.50 -10.96
N GLN A 257 -19.10 -13.10 -9.82
CA GLN A 257 -19.90 -12.44 -8.78
C GLN A 257 -19.14 -11.25 -8.15
N LEU A 258 -17.87 -11.42 -7.83
CA LEU A 258 -17.07 -10.35 -7.26
C LEU A 258 -16.92 -9.18 -8.25
N THR A 259 -16.63 -9.47 -9.51
CA THR A 259 -16.55 -8.47 -10.59
C THR A 259 -17.85 -7.69 -10.70
N SER A 260 -19.00 -8.37 -10.73
CA SER A 260 -20.31 -7.72 -10.74
C SER A 260 -20.51 -6.84 -9.51
N GLY A 261 -20.15 -7.33 -8.32
CA GLY A 261 -20.29 -6.58 -7.07
C GLY A 261 -19.43 -5.31 -7.06
N VAL A 262 -18.21 -5.38 -7.57
CA VAL A 262 -17.32 -4.22 -7.71
C VAL A 262 -17.86 -3.23 -8.73
N ILE A 263 -18.42 -3.68 -9.85
CA ILE A 263 -19.03 -2.79 -10.85
C ILE A 263 -20.25 -2.05 -10.26
N ASP A 264 -21.08 -2.77 -9.52
CA ASP A 264 -22.26 -2.16 -8.88
C ASP A 264 -21.84 -1.16 -7.78
N PHE A 265 -20.78 -1.49 -7.01
CA PHE A 265 -20.16 -0.59 -6.05
C PHE A 265 -19.70 0.73 -6.70
N MET A 266 -19.08 0.66 -7.88
CA MET A 266 -18.51 1.81 -8.62
C MET A 266 -19.56 2.65 -9.36
N ASN A 267 -20.84 2.36 -9.21
CA ASN A 267 -21.88 3.10 -9.90
C ASN A 267 -22.01 4.51 -9.31
N GLU A 268 -21.72 5.54 -10.12
CA GLU A 268 -21.76 6.95 -9.75
C GLU A 268 -23.07 7.35 -9.07
N TYR A 269 -24.20 7.01 -9.70
CA TYR A 269 -25.51 7.40 -9.20
C TYR A 269 -25.80 6.78 -7.81
N THR A 270 -25.53 5.49 -7.65
CA THR A 270 -25.76 4.78 -6.40
C THR A 270 -24.83 5.28 -5.31
N PHE A 271 -23.55 5.47 -5.62
CA PHE A 271 -22.55 5.99 -4.68
C PHE A 271 -22.89 7.41 -4.21
N SER A 272 -23.16 8.33 -5.13
CA SER A 272 -23.48 9.71 -4.80
C SER A 272 -24.77 9.84 -3.99
N ASN A 273 -25.80 9.06 -4.34
CA ASN A 273 -27.05 9.08 -3.56
C ASN A 273 -26.88 8.48 -2.16
N PHE A 274 -26.03 7.47 -1.99
CA PHE A 274 -25.69 6.98 -0.66
C PHE A 274 -25.02 8.05 0.18
N VAL A 275 -24.03 8.75 -0.37
CA VAL A 275 -23.35 9.86 0.32
C VAL A 275 -24.34 10.97 0.70
N LEU A 276 -25.26 11.31 -0.21
CA LEU A 276 -26.33 12.27 0.10
C LEU A 276 -27.25 11.80 1.24
N ALA A 277 -27.56 10.49 1.29
CA ALA A 277 -28.35 9.92 2.39
C ALA A 277 -27.61 10.03 3.73
N ILE A 278 -26.31 9.73 3.76
CA ILE A 278 -25.46 9.88 4.94
C ILE A 278 -25.40 11.35 5.42
N LYS A 279 -25.21 12.29 4.50
CA LYS A 279 -25.26 13.74 4.80
C LYS A 279 -26.60 14.14 5.37
N SER A 280 -27.70 13.66 4.79
CA SER A 280 -29.07 13.96 5.24
C SER A 280 -29.37 13.39 6.63
N ALA A 281 -28.69 12.30 7.02
CA ALA A 281 -28.74 11.74 8.36
C ALA A 281 -27.90 12.52 9.40
N GLY A 282 -27.20 13.59 8.98
CA GLY A 282 -26.41 14.46 9.85
C GLY A 282 -24.91 14.18 9.89
N PHE A 283 -24.41 13.17 9.13
CA PHE A 283 -22.98 12.89 9.03
C PHE A 283 -22.36 13.74 7.92
N ILE A 284 -22.11 15.01 8.24
CA ILE A 284 -21.62 16.00 7.26
C ILE A 284 -20.09 16.08 7.12
N ALA A 285 -19.36 15.31 7.91
CA ALA A 285 -17.90 15.21 7.85
C ALA A 285 -17.45 13.81 8.26
N SER A 286 -16.38 13.31 7.65
CA SER A 286 -15.80 11.98 7.92
C SER A 286 -15.46 11.76 9.40
N LYS A 287 -15.05 12.81 10.12
CA LYS A 287 -14.76 12.77 11.55
C LYS A 287 -15.97 12.42 12.44
N LEU A 288 -17.18 12.52 11.93
CA LEU A 288 -18.40 12.12 12.65
C LEU A 288 -18.67 10.61 12.50
N ILE A 289 -17.95 9.94 11.62
CA ILE A 289 -18.08 8.51 11.37
C ILE A 289 -16.99 7.77 12.14
N ASN A 290 -17.37 7.13 13.23
CA ASN A 290 -16.43 6.46 14.14
C ASN A 290 -16.02 5.06 13.69
N SER A 291 -16.65 4.49 12.67
CA SER A 291 -16.42 3.13 12.23
C SER A 291 -16.63 2.99 10.73
N GLN A 292 -15.56 2.76 10.01
CA GLN A 292 -15.58 2.47 8.58
C GLN A 292 -16.42 1.21 8.27
N MET A 293 -16.28 0.17 9.09
CA MET A 293 -17.04 -1.07 8.94
C MET A 293 -18.57 -0.84 9.02
N THR A 294 -19.02 0.12 9.82
CA THR A 294 -20.44 0.48 9.89
C THR A 294 -20.90 1.14 8.59
N LEU A 295 -20.03 1.97 8.02
CA LEU A 295 -20.30 2.64 6.74
C LEU A 295 -20.36 1.62 5.60
N ASP A 296 -19.43 0.66 5.57
CA ASP A 296 -19.43 -0.45 4.60
C ASP A 296 -20.74 -1.26 4.65
N PHE A 297 -21.20 -1.58 5.87
CA PHE A 297 -22.46 -2.30 6.07
C PHE A 297 -23.65 -1.45 5.61
N ALA A 298 -23.66 -0.16 5.92
CA ALA A 298 -24.71 0.76 5.48
C ALA A 298 -24.77 0.85 3.95
N TYR A 299 -23.61 0.94 3.27
CA TYR A 299 -23.59 0.95 1.80
C TYR A 299 -24.02 -0.39 1.20
N THR A 300 -23.63 -1.50 1.81
CA THR A 300 -24.10 -2.83 1.42
C THR A 300 -25.63 -2.92 1.47
N LEU A 301 -26.26 -2.45 2.57
CA LEU A 301 -27.71 -2.41 2.69
C LEU A 301 -28.35 -1.49 1.65
N TYR A 302 -27.72 -0.33 1.40
CA TYR A 302 -28.19 0.59 0.39
C TYR A 302 -28.18 -0.04 -1.01
N LEU A 303 -27.12 -0.78 -1.38
CA LEU A 303 -27.06 -1.55 -2.62
C LEU A 303 -28.16 -2.59 -2.70
N LEU A 304 -28.38 -3.35 -1.61
CA LEU A 304 -29.42 -4.41 -1.58
C LEU A 304 -30.85 -3.85 -1.71
N LEU A 305 -31.09 -2.65 -1.20
CA LEU A 305 -32.43 -2.01 -1.24
C LEU A 305 -32.71 -1.35 -2.60
N ASN A 306 -31.68 -1.09 -3.41
CA ASN A 306 -31.79 -0.43 -4.71
C ASN A 306 -31.41 -1.35 -5.89
N ALA A 307 -31.26 -2.66 -5.63
CA ALA A 307 -30.92 -3.69 -6.62
C ALA A 307 -32.10 -4.10 -7.52
#